data_e376852e0a87b3b63aa943c344771440
#
_entry.id   e376852e0a87b3b63aa943c344771440
#
_cell.length_a   1.000
_cell.length_b   1.000
_cell.length_c   1.000
_cell.angle_alpha   90.00
_cell.angle_beta   90.00
_cell.angle_gamma   90.00
#
_symmetry.space_group_name_H-M   'P 1'
#
loop_
_entity.id
_entity.type
_entity.pdbx_description
1 polymer ?
#
loop_
_entity_poly.entity_id
_entity_poly.type
_entity_poly.pdbx_seq_one_letter_code
_entity_poly.pdbx_strand_id
1 'polypeptide(L)'
;MVVNQPIDLYKGNPIDLQHHKKTLFGMFQGEEQEVEFIADKSLLDVIFDVFGDAVKLEPERENAVRFKVSVQLSPTFYGWCLSFGDKLQVVGPNEVVEKIKEYVINLVKIYQGDL
;
A
#
# COMPACT_ATOMS: atom_id res chain seq x y z
N MET A 1 -16.19 -5.90 10.38
CA MET A 1 -15.68 -6.75 10.53
C MET A 1 -15.78 -7.39 10.45
N VAL A 2 -15.50 -7.01 10.41
CA VAL A 2 -15.01 -8.01 10.54
C VAL A 2 -15.13 -8.42 10.73
N VAL A 3 -14.92 -8.07 10.89
CA VAL A 3 -14.49 -8.97 11.24
C VAL A 3 -14.67 -9.37 11.55
N ASN A 4 -14.56 -9.08 11.82
CA ASN A 4 -14.29 -9.88 12.24
C ASN A 4 -14.07 -10.18 12.42
N GLN A 5 -13.68 -9.82 12.61
CA GLN A 5 -13.11 -10.33 12.95
C GLN A 5 -12.74 -10.63 13.10
N PRO A 6 -12.47 -10.49 13.14
CA PRO A 6 -11.95 -11.06 13.38
C PRO A 6 -11.58 -10.87 13.78
N ILE A 7 -11.31 -10.32 13.95
CA ILE A 7 -10.80 -10.34 14.47
C ILE A 7 -10.58 -10.32 15.61
N ASP A 8 -10.83 -9.91 15.93
CA ASP A 8 -10.68 -10.13 17.20
C ASP A 8 -9.63 -10.94 17.73
N LEU A 9 -9.04 -11.58 17.04
CA LEU A 9 -8.14 -12.52 17.44
C LEU A 9 -6.86 -12.01 17.95
N TYR A 10 -6.51 -10.80 17.70
CA TYR A 10 -5.23 -10.29 18.15
C TYR A 10 -5.41 -9.23 19.19
N LYS A 11 -6.48 -9.30 19.94
CA LYS A 11 -6.77 -8.25 20.84
C LYS A 11 -5.72 -8.10 21.90
N GLY A 12 -5.40 -6.89 22.19
CA GLY A 12 -4.53 -6.54 23.28
C GLY A 12 -3.06 -6.74 23.07
N ASN A 13 -2.64 -7.20 21.91
CA ASN A 13 -1.22 -7.44 21.69
C ASN A 13 -0.70 -6.50 20.61
N PRO A 14 0.00 -5.42 20.98
CA PRO A 14 0.49 -4.46 20.00
C PRO A 14 1.46 -5.07 18.98
N ILE A 15 2.23 -6.06 19.38
CA ILE A 15 3.16 -6.68 18.46
C ILE A 15 2.42 -7.45 17.40
N ASP A 16 1.39 -8.16 17.81
CA ASP A 16 0.58 -8.91 16.84
C ASP A 16 -0.15 -7.95 15.89
N LEU A 17 -0.59 -6.83 16.40
CA LEU A 17 -1.27 -5.86 15.57
C LEU A 17 -0.33 -5.30 14.51
N GLN A 18 0.89 -4.99 14.89
CA GLN A 18 1.88 -4.49 13.94
C GLN A 18 2.17 -5.53 12.87
N HIS A 19 2.35 -6.77 13.28
CA HIS A 19 2.58 -7.85 12.34
C HIS A 19 1.39 -8.04 11.41
N HIS A 20 0.21 -7.94 11.96
CA HIS A 20 -1.01 -8.11 11.19
C HIS A 20 -1.12 -7.04 10.08
N LYS A 21 -0.82 -5.79 10.41
CA LYS A 21 -0.83 -4.74 9.42
C LYS A 21 0.16 -5.02 8.31
N LYS A 22 1.34 -5.50 8.68
CA LYS A 22 2.36 -5.80 7.70
C LYS A 22 1.93 -6.93 6.78
N THR A 23 1.23 -7.94 7.32
CA THR A 23 0.81 -9.06 6.50
C THR A 23 -0.45 -8.78 5.71
N LEU A 24 -1.09 -7.64 5.94
CA LEU A 24 -2.28 -7.30 5.17
C LEU A 24 -2.03 -7.39 3.68
N PHE A 25 -0.87 -6.91 3.22
CA PHE A 25 -0.54 -6.96 1.80
C PHE A 25 0.05 -8.29 1.38
N GLY A 26 0.50 -9.09 2.36
CA GLY A 26 1.15 -10.34 2.07
C GLY A 26 0.25 -11.56 2.13
N MET A 27 -1.00 -11.39 2.52
CA MET A 27 -1.85 -12.56 2.70
C MET A 27 -2.13 -13.27 1.38
N PHE A 28 -1.85 -12.63 0.25
CA PHE A 28 -1.98 -13.27 -1.05
C PHE A 28 -0.65 -13.72 -1.60
N GLN A 29 0.37 -13.73 -0.76
CA GLN A 29 1.67 -14.29 -1.06
C GLN A 29 2.36 -13.62 -2.22
N GLY A 30 2.28 -12.32 -2.28
CA GLY A 30 3.05 -11.58 -3.26
C GLY A 30 4.52 -11.59 -2.93
N GLU A 31 5.33 -11.22 -3.90
CA GLU A 31 6.75 -11.10 -3.74
C GLU A 31 7.08 -9.90 -2.86
N GLU A 32 7.96 -10.07 -1.88
CA GLU A 32 8.35 -8.95 -1.04
C GLU A 32 9.32 -8.05 -1.79
N GLN A 33 9.09 -6.75 -1.75
CA GLN A 33 9.89 -5.81 -2.48
C GLN A 33 9.86 -4.45 -1.83
N GLU A 34 10.99 -3.75 -1.88
CA GLU A 34 11.03 -2.37 -1.43
C GLU A 34 10.42 -1.49 -2.49
N VAL A 35 9.48 -0.65 -2.09
CA VAL A 35 8.74 0.21 -3.01
C VAL A 35 8.90 1.65 -2.56
N GLU A 36 9.11 2.54 -3.50
CA GLU A 36 9.26 3.95 -3.23
C GLU A 36 7.99 4.69 -3.64
N PHE A 37 7.54 5.57 -2.76
CA PHE A 37 6.28 6.30 -2.93
C PHE A 37 6.51 7.80 -2.84
N ILE A 38 5.64 8.52 -3.52
CA ILE A 38 5.41 9.94 -3.22
C ILE A 38 3.96 10.05 -2.79
N ALA A 39 3.73 10.74 -1.67
CA ALA A 39 2.39 10.86 -1.09
C ALA A 39 2.10 12.28 -0.71
N ASP A 40 0.85 12.68 -0.91
CA ASP A 40 0.37 13.95 -0.40
C ASP A 40 0.43 13.94 1.13
N LYS A 41 0.73 15.07 1.73
CA LYS A 41 0.84 15.15 3.18
C LYS A 41 -0.46 14.82 3.91
N SER A 42 -1.59 14.91 3.24
CA SER A 42 -2.86 14.52 3.85
C SER A 42 -2.91 13.02 4.17
N LEU A 43 -1.97 12.23 3.63
CA LEU A 43 -1.93 10.79 3.88
C LEU A 43 -0.95 10.41 5.00
N LEU A 44 -0.38 11.37 5.73
CA LEU A 44 0.61 11.03 6.75
C LEU A 44 0.08 10.08 7.80
N ASP A 45 -1.16 10.30 8.26
CA ASP A 45 -1.75 9.42 9.26
C ASP A 45 -1.89 8.00 8.74
N VAL A 46 -2.30 7.86 7.49
CA VAL A 46 -2.45 6.55 6.88
C VAL A 46 -1.10 5.86 6.77
N ILE A 47 -0.08 6.61 6.36
CA ILE A 47 1.27 6.06 6.20
C ILE A 47 1.78 5.51 7.52
N PHE A 48 1.68 6.30 8.59
CA PHE A 48 2.15 5.84 9.89
C PHE A 48 1.30 4.71 10.42
N ASP A 49 0.01 4.73 10.13
CA ASP A 49 -0.88 3.68 10.60
C ASP A 49 -0.58 2.34 9.94
N VAL A 50 -0.27 2.35 8.66
CA VAL A 50 -0.02 1.12 7.91
C VAL A 50 1.42 0.63 8.06
N PHE A 51 2.39 1.55 8.01
CA PHE A 51 3.80 1.16 7.95
C PHE A 51 4.56 1.40 9.24
N GLY A 52 3.94 2.04 10.23
CA GLY A 52 4.56 2.27 11.52
C GLY A 52 5.28 3.61 11.59
N ASP A 53 5.60 3.99 12.83
CA ASP A 53 6.19 5.31 13.08
C ASP A 53 7.63 5.40 12.66
N ALA A 54 8.27 4.27 12.37
CA ALA A 54 9.69 4.27 12.03
C ALA A 54 9.94 4.59 10.57
N VAL A 55 8.90 4.74 9.76
CA VAL A 55 9.08 5.04 8.36
C VAL A 55 9.73 6.43 8.23
N LYS A 56 10.73 6.53 7.37
CA LYS A 56 11.45 7.78 7.19
C LYS A 56 10.86 8.53 6.01
N LEU A 57 10.42 9.75 6.30
CA LEU A 57 9.82 10.59 5.28
C LEU A 57 10.81 11.66 4.87
N GLU A 58 10.89 11.91 3.58
CA GLU A 58 11.72 12.98 3.04
C GLU A 58 10.83 13.96 2.31
N PRO A 59 11.10 15.25 2.41
CA PRO A 59 10.29 16.21 1.66
C PRO A 59 10.49 16.02 0.17
N GLU A 60 9.40 16.01 -0.57
CA GLU A 60 9.48 15.95 -2.01
C GLU A 60 9.18 17.30 -2.61
N ARG A 61 8.12 17.93 -2.13
CA ARG A 61 7.76 19.29 -2.47
C ARG A 61 6.83 19.79 -1.37
N GLU A 62 6.28 20.94 -1.52
CA GLU A 62 5.62 21.64 -0.42
C GLU A 62 4.56 20.78 0.27
N ASN A 63 3.76 20.04 -0.47
CA ASN A 63 2.68 19.26 0.10
C ASN A 63 2.86 17.77 -0.09
N ALA A 64 4.06 17.30 -0.37
CA ALA A 64 4.29 15.90 -0.65
C ALA A 64 5.56 15.40 0.01
N VAL A 65 5.54 14.12 0.36
CA VAL A 65 6.68 13.44 0.97
C VAL A 65 7.02 12.21 0.16
N ARG A 66 8.26 11.78 0.26
CA ARG A 66 8.77 10.57 -0.40
C ARG A 66 9.22 9.59 0.67
N PHE A 67 8.94 8.32 0.47
CA PHE A 67 9.38 7.30 1.43
C PHE A 67 9.50 5.95 0.73
N LYS A 68 10.24 5.05 1.38
CA LYS A 68 10.40 3.68 0.90
C LYS A 68 9.99 2.72 1.98
N VAL A 69 9.29 1.67 1.62
CA VAL A 69 8.90 0.61 2.54
C VAL A 69 8.92 -0.71 1.82
N SER A 70 9.10 -1.80 2.58
CA SER A 70 9.01 -3.15 2.03
C SER A 70 7.57 -3.62 2.12
N VAL A 71 7.05 -4.09 1.02
CA VAL A 71 5.69 -4.61 0.96
C VAL A 71 5.69 -5.90 0.16
N GLN A 72 4.62 -6.65 0.28
CA GLN A 72 4.43 -7.81 -0.60
C GLN A 72 3.48 -7.39 -1.71
N LEU A 73 3.92 -7.59 -2.94
CA LEU A 73 3.14 -7.18 -4.10
C LEU A 73 1.99 -8.14 -4.30
N SER A 74 0.81 -7.61 -4.46
CA SER A 74 -0.40 -8.41 -4.60
C SER A 74 -1.50 -7.53 -5.13
N PRO A 75 -2.60 -8.13 -5.62
CA PRO A 75 -3.75 -7.32 -6.00
C PRO A 75 -4.27 -6.46 -4.85
N THR A 76 -4.19 -6.96 -3.61
CA THR A 76 -4.61 -6.19 -2.44
C THR A 76 -3.75 -4.94 -2.29
N PHE A 77 -2.43 -5.10 -2.45
CA PHE A 77 -1.52 -3.96 -2.36
C PHE A 77 -1.82 -2.94 -3.46
N TYR A 78 -2.01 -3.40 -4.70
CA TYR A 78 -2.27 -2.47 -5.80
C TYR A 78 -3.60 -1.75 -5.59
N GLY A 79 -4.62 -2.47 -5.13
CA GLY A 79 -5.90 -1.85 -4.83
C GLY A 79 -5.79 -0.81 -3.74
N TRP A 80 -5.01 -1.10 -2.72
CA TRP A 80 -4.77 -0.15 -1.64
C TRP A 80 -4.14 1.13 -2.19
N CYS A 81 -3.11 0.99 -3.01
CA CYS A 81 -2.45 2.16 -3.61
C CYS A 81 -3.44 3.00 -4.40
N LEU A 82 -4.26 2.34 -5.21
CA LEU A 82 -5.18 3.06 -6.08
C LEU A 82 -6.34 3.69 -5.34
N SER A 83 -6.61 3.22 -4.12
CA SER A 83 -7.72 3.76 -3.35
C SER A 83 -7.53 5.22 -2.97
N PHE A 84 -6.31 5.72 -3.04
CA PHE A 84 -6.02 7.12 -2.71
C PHE A 84 -5.97 8.02 -3.95
N GLY A 85 -6.25 7.45 -5.10
CA GLY A 85 -6.26 8.24 -6.33
C GLY A 85 -4.90 8.80 -6.64
N ASP A 86 -4.85 10.08 -6.97
CA ASP A 86 -3.59 10.70 -7.34
C ASP A 86 -2.79 11.22 -6.13
N LYS A 87 -3.26 10.96 -4.91
CA LYS A 87 -2.55 11.40 -3.72
C LYS A 87 -1.44 10.46 -3.30
N LEU A 88 -1.37 9.27 -3.87
CA LEU A 88 -0.32 8.31 -3.60
C LEU A 88 0.19 7.78 -4.92
N GLN A 89 1.49 7.89 -5.12
CA GLN A 89 2.10 7.45 -6.38
C GLN A 89 3.27 6.52 -6.09
N VAL A 90 3.30 5.38 -6.74
CA VAL A 90 4.47 4.52 -6.72
C VAL A 90 5.43 5.04 -7.77
N VAL A 91 6.66 5.35 -7.35
CA VAL A 91 7.64 5.93 -8.26
C VAL A 91 8.85 5.03 -8.49
N GLY A 92 8.96 3.94 -7.77
CA GLY A 92 10.08 3.03 -7.97
C GLY A 92 9.92 1.76 -7.16
N PRO A 93 10.64 0.72 -7.52
CA PRO A 93 11.45 0.62 -8.72
C PRO A 93 10.59 0.49 -9.97
N ASN A 94 11.23 0.62 -11.11
CA ASN A 94 10.51 0.65 -12.38
C ASN A 94 9.65 -0.60 -12.60
N GLU A 95 10.11 -1.77 -12.18
CA GLU A 95 9.32 -2.97 -12.40
C GLU A 95 8.03 -2.96 -11.61
N VAL A 96 7.99 -2.32 -10.44
CA VAL A 96 6.76 -2.19 -9.67
C VAL A 96 5.83 -1.19 -10.33
N VAL A 97 6.39 -0.09 -10.82
CA VAL A 97 5.62 0.91 -11.56
C VAL A 97 4.92 0.24 -12.75
N GLU A 98 5.66 -0.60 -13.49
CA GLU A 98 5.09 -1.28 -14.65
C GLU A 98 3.99 -2.26 -14.25
N LYS A 99 4.15 -2.95 -13.13
CA LYS A 99 3.13 -3.88 -12.65
C LYS A 99 1.84 -3.17 -12.27
N ILE A 100 1.95 -2.03 -11.61
CA ILE A 100 0.76 -1.25 -11.26
C ILE A 100 0.08 -0.72 -12.51
N LYS A 101 0.88 -0.25 -13.47
CA LYS A 101 0.35 0.26 -14.72
C LYS A 101 -0.44 -0.83 -15.45
N GLU A 102 0.10 -2.04 -15.50
CA GLU A 102 -0.57 -3.16 -16.11
C GLU A 102 -1.88 -3.48 -15.40
N TYR A 103 -1.87 -3.43 -14.08
CA TYR A 103 -3.04 -3.67 -13.28
C TYR A 103 -4.15 -2.65 -13.62
N VAL A 104 -3.76 -1.38 -13.71
CA VAL A 104 -4.71 -0.32 -14.05
C VAL A 104 -5.27 -0.51 -15.46
N ILE A 105 -4.40 -0.84 -16.41
CA ILE A 105 -4.82 -1.05 -17.79
C ILE A 105 -5.82 -2.19 -17.89
N ASN A 106 -5.57 -3.28 -17.15
CA ASN A 106 -6.49 -4.40 -17.14
C ASN A 106 -7.84 -4.03 -16.56
N LEU A 107 -7.85 -3.20 -15.51
CA LEU A 107 -9.11 -2.73 -14.95
C LEU A 107 -9.88 -1.87 -15.93
N VAL A 108 -9.17 -1.02 -16.65
CA VAL A 108 -9.82 -0.20 -17.66
C VAL A 108 -10.48 -1.08 -18.72
N LYS A 109 -9.78 -2.12 -19.16
CA LYS A 109 -10.32 -3.04 -20.16
C LYS A 109 -11.58 -3.75 -19.66
N ILE A 110 -11.59 -4.15 -18.40
CA ILE A 110 -12.75 -4.80 -17.82
C ILE A 110 -13.96 -3.87 -17.85
N TYR A 111 -13.75 -2.62 -17.46
CA TYR A 111 -14.86 -1.67 -17.41
C TYR A 111 -15.28 -1.17 -18.79
N GLN A 112 -14.41 -1.34 -19.78
CA GLN A 112 -14.77 -1.05 -21.15
C GLN A 112 -15.44 -2.22 -21.85
N GLY A 113 -15.42 -3.41 -21.22
CA GLY A 113 -16.00 -4.58 -21.83
C GLY A 113 -15.11 -5.28 -22.84
N ASP A 114 -13.79 -5.03 -22.76
CA ASP A 114 -12.85 -5.59 -23.72
C ASP A 114 -12.34 -6.96 -23.33
N LEU A 115 -12.67 -7.44 -22.14
CA LEU A 115 -12.22 -8.74 -21.68
C LEU A 115 -13.34 -9.74 -21.54
#